data_7e34f246b7f836c0b73d0944307920f1
#
_entry.id   7e34f246b7f836c0b73d0944307920f1
#
_cell.length_a   1.000
_cell.length_b   1.000
_cell.length_c   1.000
_cell.angle_alpha   90.00
_cell.angle_beta   90.00
_cell.angle_gamma   90.00
#
_symmetry.space_group_name_H-M   'P 1'
#
loop_
_entity.id
_entity.type
_entity.pdbx_description
1 polymer ?
#
loop_
_entity_poly.entity_id
_entity_poly.type
_entity_poly.pdbx_seq_one_letter_code
_entity_poly.pdbx_strand_id
1 'polypeptide(L)'
;MALCCSCSVQRALDKKGDATVARVPDKNFRSFLVEQGLVQPYSGTDKALAGNKEVVESTQMGRAIQVINCTNEDIKSMEGIELFPELKVLICSDNPFQTIDLSRNPKLVRFTAAEVPLRSLDVSHNPELKIIEVSYSNIAELDLSHNPKLDCLYCIFSPRVKELDLSKNPMLQTLYLRETNIHILDLRKNLDIRNIHTMDTPLQYIIVTPQHNQDSISGTIENSVKMLTLGDEDALPKIKRPTLFQRLHNKRLKREAERRPKTQTVLTYQKADEMGISMDSLWTVYPHAWTYDTKNKTFDTNGIVFNEEEMVMFDASFRDFVSGISTAMNEQKFKWDTVYRWHFNAFFSENGYVELMIHNFVGQEPAPKQVEQFEKILKAYIRKTPFTYTRERKFGQCGTITFK
;
A
#
# COMPACT_ATOMS: atom_id res chain seq x y z
N MET A 1 -43.64 -16.16 -1.87
CA MET A 1 -42.21 -16.15 -2.18
C MET A 1 -41.82 -14.74 -2.55
N ALA A 2 -41.32 -13.96 -1.62
CA ALA A 2 -40.76 -12.66 -1.91
C ALA A 2 -39.36 -12.92 -2.51
N LEU A 3 -39.24 -12.83 -3.83
CA LEU A 3 -37.94 -12.73 -4.47
C LEU A 3 -37.27 -11.47 -3.88
N CYS A 4 -36.18 -11.66 -3.19
CA CYS A 4 -35.38 -10.57 -2.62
C CYS A 4 -35.12 -9.52 -3.71
N CYS A 5 -35.32 -8.24 -3.44
CA CYS A 5 -35.17 -7.14 -4.39
C CYS A 5 -33.77 -7.15 -5.07
N SER A 6 -32.77 -7.63 -4.35
CA SER A 6 -31.39 -7.82 -4.86
C SER A 6 -31.28 -8.84 -6.02
N CYS A 7 -32.08 -9.93 -5.98
CA CYS A 7 -32.09 -10.93 -7.05
C CYS A 7 -32.69 -10.42 -8.36
N SER A 8 -33.67 -9.52 -8.29
CA SER A 8 -34.29 -8.92 -9.48
C SER A 8 -33.36 -7.90 -10.14
N VAL A 9 -32.65 -7.12 -9.36
CA VAL A 9 -31.64 -6.16 -9.83
C VAL A 9 -30.49 -6.91 -10.52
N GLN A 10 -29.93 -7.94 -9.87
CA GLN A 10 -28.85 -8.73 -10.45
C GLN A 10 -29.25 -9.37 -11.79
N ARG A 11 -30.45 -9.99 -11.85
CA ARG A 11 -30.97 -10.55 -13.12
C ARG A 11 -31.16 -9.50 -14.22
N ALA A 12 -31.51 -8.26 -13.86
CA ALA A 12 -31.66 -7.18 -14.83
C ALA A 12 -30.31 -6.72 -15.37
N LEU A 13 -29.30 -6.63 -14.49
CA LEU A 13 -27.93 -6.32 -14.88
C LEU A 13 -27.34 -7.42 -15.77
N ASP A 14 -27.50 -8.68 -15.40
CA ASP A 14 -27.04 -9.84 -16.17
C ASP A 14 -27.65 -9.89 -17.59
N LYS A 15 -28.93 -9.52 -17.72
CA LYS A 15 -29.62 -9.48 -19.02
C LYS A 15 -29.14 -8.34 -19.91
N LYS A 16 -28.74 -7.20 -19.30
CA LYS A 16 -28.35 -6.02 -20.04
C LYS A 16 -27.01 -6.21 -20.73
N GLY A 17 -26.12 -7.02 -20.14
CA GLY A 17 -24.78 -7.28 -20.68
C GLY A 17 -23.93 -6.02 -20.89
N ASP A 18 -24.42 -4.89 -20.40
CA ASP A 18 -23.84 -3.57 -20.61
C ASP A 18 -22.86 -3.26 -19.47
N ALA A 19 -21.59 -3.22 -19.80
CA ALA A 19 -20.51 -2.90 -18.87
C ALA A 19 -20.56 -1.46 -18.30
N THR A 20 -21.58 -0.68 -18.68
CA THR A 20 -21.72 0.71 -18.22
C THR A 20 -22.63 0.88 -17.00
N VAL A 21 -23.31 -0.16 -16.59
CA VAL A 21 -24.24 -0.15 -15.45
C VAL A 21 -23.91 -1.27 -14.48
N ALA A 22 -23.77 -0.94 -13.21
CA ALA A 22 -23.53 -1.91 -12.16
C ALA A 22 -24.24 -1.53 -10.86
N ARG A 23 -24.31 -2.50 -9.98
CA ARG A 23 -24.69 -2.28 -8.59
C ARG A 23 -23.43 -1.96 -7.79
N VAL A 24 -23.46 -0.86 -7.03
CA VAL A 24 -22.42 -0.46 -6.08
C VAL A 24 -23.06 -0.40 -4.69
N PRO A 25 -23.11 -1.54 -3.97
CA PRO A 25 -23.84 -1.63 -2.69
C PRO A 25 -23.12 -0.87 -1.58
N ASP A 26 -21.80 -0.83 -1.61
CA ASP A 26 -21.04 -0.09 -0.61
C ASP A 26 -21.28 1.42 -0.75
N LYS A 27 -21.73 2.03 0.34
CA LYS A 27 -22.09 3.45 0.35
C LYS A 27 -20.85 4.33 0.15
N ASN A 28 -19.76 3.97 0.80
CA ASN A 28 -18.54 4.78 0.78
C ASN A 28 -17.90 4.72 -0.61
N PHE A 29 -17.80 3.52 -1.19
CA PHE A 29 -17.31 3.38 -2.55
C PHE A 29 -18.19 4.11 -3.57
N ARG A 30 -19.51 3.99 -3.45
CA ARG A 30 -20.44 4.72 -4.31
C ARG A 30 -20.31 6.24 -4.16
N SER A 31 -20.22 6.75 -2.92
CA SER A 31 -20.00 8.18 -2.68
C SER A 31 -18.71 8.66 -3.29
N PHE A 32 -17.61 7.94 -3.06
CA PHE A 32 -16.32 8.22 -3.69
C PHE A 32 -16.44 8.30 -5.22
N LEU A 33 -17.03 7.29 -5.87
CA LEU A 33 -17.17 7.26 -7.32
C LEU A 33 -18.02 8.43 -7.88
N VAL A 34 -19.07 8.82 -7.15
CA VAL A 34 -19.93 9.96 -7.53
C VAL A 34 -19.18 11.27 -7.34
N GLU A 35 -18.49 11.47 -6.23
CA GLU A 35 -17.71 12.67 -5.93
C GLU A 35 -16.58 12.88 -6.94
N GLN A 36 -15.96 11.78 -7.40
CA GLN A 36 -14.97 11.83 -8.48
C GLN A 36 -15.60 11.99 -9.88
N GLY A 37 -16.94 12.03 -10.00
CA GLY A 37 -17.64 12.15 -11.26
C GLY A 37 -17.52 10.92 -12.19
N LEU A 38 -17.12 9.77 -11.65
CA LEU A 38 -16.89 8.53 -12.43
C LEU A 38 -18.19 7.80 -12.73
N VAL A 39 -19.18 7.92 -11.83
CA VAL A 39 -20.51 7.34 -12.00
C VAL A 39 -21.58 8.37 -11.67
N GLN A 40 -22.80 8.07 -12.14
CA GLN A 40 -24.02 8.82 -11.81
C GLN A 40 -25.15 7.84 -11.49
N PRO A 41 -26.23 8.28 -10.82
CA PRO A 41 -27.43 7.45 -10.62
C PRO A 41 -27.95 6.95 -11.95
N TYR A 42 -28.42 5.71 -11.99
CA TYR A 42 -28.98 5.12 -13.20
C TYR A 42 -30.20 5.92 -13.68
N SER A 43 -30.13 6.39 -14.91
CA SER A 43 -31.15 7.23 -15.56
C SER A 43 -32.01 6.47 -16.61
N GLY A 44 -31.73 5.19 -16.86
CA GLY A 44 -32.41 4.40 -17.87
C GLY A 44 -33.85 4.02 -17.49
N THR A 45 -34.55 3.41 -18.46
CA THR A 45 -35.99 3.11 -18.40
C THR A 45 -36.32 1.73 -17.80
N ASP A 46 -35.31 0.91 -17.48
CA ASP A 46 -35.55 -0.41 -16.88
C ASP A 46 -36.11 -0.28 -15.47
N LYS A 47 -37.38 -0.70 -15.31
CA LYS A 47 -38.11 -0.59 -14.05
C LYS A 47 -37.50 -1.39 -12.89
N ALA A 48 -36.70 -2.43 -13.17
CA ALA A 48 -36.03 -3.22 -12.17
C ALA A 48 -34.80 -2.51 -11.60
N LEU A 49 -34.23 -1.58 -12.36
CA LEU A 49 -33.03 -0.82 -12.00
C LEU A 49 -33.38 0.60 -11.54
N ALA A 50 -34.42 1.20 -12.13
CA ALA A 50 -34.83 2.57 -11.85
C ALA A 50 -35.22 2.77 -10.39
N GLY A 51 -34.72 3.83 -9.79
CA GLY A 51 -34.99 4.17 -8.38
C GLY A 51 -34.20 3.37 -7.34
N ASN A 52 -33.39 2.40 -7.76
CA ASN A 52 -32.48 1.72 -6.85
C ASN A 52 -31.21 2.58 -6.67
N LYS A 53 -31.01 3.10 -5.46
CA LYS A 53 -29.88 3.99 -5.14
C LYS A 53 -28.50 3.31 -5.24
N GLU A 54 -28.46 1.98 -5.27
CA GLU A 54 -27.22 1.21 -5.41
C GLU A 54 -26.85 0.99 -6.87
N VAL A 55 -27.77 1.23 -7.82
CA VAL A 55 -27.50 1.08 -9.23
C VAL A 55 -27.03 2.40 -9.81
N VAL A 56 -25.87 2.36 -10.41
CA VAL A 56 -25.22 3.50 -11.04
C VAL A 56 -24.83 3.18 -12.47
N GLU A 57 -24.59 4.20 -13.26
CA GLU A 57 -24.01 4.08 -14.59
C GLU A 57 -22.71 4.87 -14.69
N SER A 58 -21.75 4.37 -15.42
CA SER A 58 -20.47 5.05 -15.64
C SER A 58 -20.66 6.26 -16.52
N THR A 59 -20.06 7.38 -16.12
CA THR A 59 -19.96 8.60 -16.96
C THR A 59 -19.00 8.39 -18.12
N GLN A 60 -18.95 9.33 -19.06
CA GLN A 60 -17.94 9.29 -20.11
C GLN A 60 -16.52 9.33 -19.52
N MET A 61 -16.31 10.13 -18.47
CA MET A 61 -15.04 10.18 -17.75
C MET A 61 -14.74 8.84 -17.06
N GLY A 62 -15.71 8.24 -16.38
CA GLY A 62 -15.54 6.93 -15.73
C GLY A 62 -15.17 5.83 -16.71
N ARG A 63 -15.76 5.79 -17.90
CA ARG A 63 -15.40 4.80 -18.94
C ARG A 63 -13.97 4.94 -19.45
N ALA A 64 -13.40 6.14 -19.39
CA ALA A 64 -12.05 6.42 -19.87
C ALA A 64 -10.99 6.45 -18.74
N ILE A 65 -11.41 6.31 -17.47
CA ILE A 65 -10.50 6.43 -16.33
C ILE A 65 -9.46 5.31 -16.35
N GLN A 66 -8.22 5.67 -16.11
CA GLN A 66 -7.09 4.73 -16.06
C GLN A 66 -6.52 4.56 -14.66
N VAL A 67 -6.82 5.48 -13.75
CA VAL A 67 -6.27 5.48 -12.39
C VAL A 67 -7.39 5.74 -11.39
N ILE A 68 -7.56 4.83 -10.44
CA ILE A 68 -8.43 5.02 -9.27
C ILE A 68 -7.55 4.84 -8.03
N ASN A 69 -7.59 5.85 -7.17
CA ASN A 69 -7.03 5.79 -5.82
C ASN A 69 -8.15 6.07 -4.82
N CYS A 70 -8.57 5.02 -4.13
CA CYS A 70 -9.60 5.06 -3.09
C CYS A 70 -9.05 4.54 -1.75
N THR A 71 -7.82 4.93 -1.43
CA THR A 71 -7.16 4.58 -0.18
C THR A 71 -7.89 5.19 1.02
N ASN A 72 -8.10 4.39 2.07
CA ASN A 72 -8.66 4.82 3.36
C ASN A 72 -10.06 5.47 3.27
N GLU A 73 -10.92 4.89 2.44
CA GLU A 73 -12.31 5.36 2.24
C GLU A 73 -13.34 4.52 3.03
N ASP A 74 -12.89 3.66 3.96
CA ASP A 74 -13.73 2.70 4.72
C ASP A 74 -14.65 1.86 3.81
N ILE A 75 -14.13 1.45 2.65
CA ILE A 75 -14.83 0.66 1.65
C ILE A 75 -14.86 -0.81 2.10
N LYS A 76 -16.04 -1.40 2.22
CA LYS A 76 -16.26 -2.80 2.63
C LYS A 76 -16.53 -3.74 1.45
N SER A 77 -16.80 -3.18 0.28
CA SER A 77 -17.01 -3.93 -0.97
C SER A 77 -16.59 -3.09 -2.17
N MET A 78 -15.80 -3.69 -3.05
CA MET A 78 -15.36 -3.10 -4.31
C MET A 78 -16.29 -3.47 -5.49
N GLU A 79 -17.48 -4.03 -5.22
CA GLU A 79 -18.51 -4.28 -6.24
C GLU A 79 -18.86 -2.96 -6.95
N GLY A 80 -18.73 -2.93 -8.27
CA GLY A 80 -18.80 -1.72 -9.11
C GLY A 80 -17.48 -1.37 -9.79
N ILE A 81 -16.35 -1.98 -9.39
CA ILE A 81 -15.05 -1.75 -10.04
C ILE A 81 -15.03 -2.23 -11.49
N GLU A 82 -15.92 -3.16 -11.84
CA GLU A 82 -16.12 -3.69 -13.20
C GLU A 82 -16.61 -2.62 -14.20
N LEU A 83 -17.07 -1.47 -13.73
CA LEU A 83 -17.46 -0.33 -14.56
C LEU A 83 -16.29 0.37 -15.27
N PHE A 84 -15.06 0.02 -14.91
CA PHE A 84 -13.85 0.72 -15.35
C PHE A 84 -12.91 -0.19 -16.16
N PRO A 85 -13.30 -0.60 -17.40
CA PRO A 85 -12.51 -1.56 -18.20
C PRO A 85 -11.17 -1.00 -18.69
N GLU A 86 -11.01 0.33 -18.70
CA GLU A 86 -9.76 1.00 -19.11
C GLU A 86 -8.79 1.20 -17.94
N LEU A 87 -9.15 0.72 -16.74
CA LEU A 87 -8.36 0.91 -15.52
C LEU A 87 -7.00 0.22 -15.63
N LYS A 88 -5.93 1.00 -15.44
CA LYS A 88 -4.54 0.55 -15.43
C LYS A 88 -3.93 0.51 -14.04
N VAL A 89 -4.36 1.42 -13.16
CA VAL A 89 -3.85 1.55 -11.81
C VAL A 89 -5.01 1.59 -10.83
N LEU A 90 -5.04 0.63 -9.91
CA LEU A 90 -5.97 0.60 -8.79
C LEU A 90 -5.17 0.61 -7.48
N ILE A 91 -5.37 1.65 -6.69
CA ILE A 91 -4.83 1.79 -5.34
C ILE A 91 -6.03 1.85 -4.40
N CYS A 92 -6.17 0.85 -3.53
CA CYS A 92 -7.30 0.70 -2.64
C CYS A 92 -6.87 0.25 -1.22
N SER A 93 -5.68 0.67 -0.82
CA SER A 93 -5.10 0.36 0.49
C SER A 93 -5.94 0.87 1.65
N ASP A 94 -5.74 0.28 2.84
CA ASP A 94 -6.40 0.70 4.09
C ASP A 94 -7.93 0.75 3.98
N ASN A 95 -8.50 -0.31 3.44
CA ASN A 95 -9.93 -0.54 3.33
C ASN A 95 -10.32 -1.90 3.92
N PRO A 96 -11.48 -2.04 4.58
CA PRO A 96 -11.84 -3.27 5.27
C PRO A 96 -12.47 -4.37 4.39
N PHE A 97 -12.48 -4.24 3.07
CA PHE A 97 -13.00 -5.32 2.21
C PHE A 97 -12.09 -6.56 2.26
N GLN A 98 -12.68 -7.74 2.00
CA GLN A 98 -11.97 -9.02 2.10
C GLN A 98 -11.82 -9.74 0.78
N THR A 99 -12.53 -9.30 -0.25
CA THR A 99 -12.52 -9.87 -1.61
C THR A 99 -12.68 -8.75 -2.62
N ILE A 100 -12.14 -8.97 -3.81
CA ILE A 100 -12.28 -8.08 -4.95
C ILE A 100 -12.35 -8.93 -6.23
N ASP A 101 -13.20 -8.56 -7.16
CA ASP A 101 -13.28 -9.15 -8.51
C ASP A 101 -12.66 -8.19 -9.52
N LEU A 102 -11.52 -8.57 -10.09
CA LEU A 102 -10.79 -7.80 -11.09
C LEU A 102 -10.94 -8.35 -12.51
N SER A 103 -11.83 -9.32 -12.71
CA SER A 103 -11.99 -10.01 -14.00
C SER A 103 -12.41 -9.10 -15.15
N ARG A 104 -13.01 -7.96 -14.85
CA ARG A 104 -13.44 -6.96 -15.81
C ARG A 104 -12.48 -5.78 -16.00
N ASN A 105 -11.29 -5.85 -15.39
CA ASN A 105 -10.26 -4.83 -15.49
C ASN A 105 -8.98 -5.38 -16.16
N PRO A 106 -9.05 -5.90 -17.41
CA PRO A 106 -7.94 -6.65 -18.02
C PRO A 106 -6.72 -5.82 -18.36
N LYS A 107 -6.85 -4.48 -18.32
CA LYS A 107 -5.75 -3.53 -18.59
C LYS A 107 -4.97 -3.12 -17.35
N LEU A 108 -5.25 -3.73 -16.18
CA LEU A 108 -4.52 -3.42 -14.96
C LEU A 108 -3.02 -3.72 -15.12
N VAL A 109 -2.24 -2.69 -14.83
CA VAL A 109 -0.77 -2.72 -14.80
C VAL A 109 -0.28 -2.72 -13.36
N ARG A 110 -1.03 -2.05 -12.45
CA ARG A 110 -0.71 -1.96 -11.03
C ARG A 110 -1.95 -2.19 -10.18
N PHE A 111 -1.82 -3.09 -9.22
CA PHE A 111 -2.78 -3.32 -8.15
C PHE A 111 -2.11 -3.15 -6.79
N THR A 112 -2.63 -2.23 -5.97
CA THR A 112 -2.12 -1.93 -4.64
C THR A 112 -3.27 -2.02 -3.64
N ALA A 113 -3.19 -2.96 -2.70
CA ALA A 113 -4.15 -3.21 -1.64
C ALA A 113 -3.40 -3.56 -0.33
N ALA A 114 -2.50 -2.66 0.09
CA ALA A 114 -1.83 -2.79 1.37
C ALA A 114 -2.81 -2.51 2.52
N GLU A 115 -2.64 -3.21 3.64
CA GLU A 115 -3.52 -3.11 4.83
C GLU A 115 -5.01 -3.42 4.55
N VAL A 116 -5.25 -4.20 3.50
CA VAL A 116 -6.57 -4.75 3.19
C VAL A 116 -6.61 -6.21 3.64
N PRO A 117 -7.57 -6.65 4.46
CA PRO A 117 -7.62 -8.02 4.98
C PRO A 117 -8.08 -9.03 3.91
N LEU A 118 -7.52 -8.94 2.70
CA LEU A 118 -7.83 -9.84 1.58
C LEU A 118 -7.61 -11.29 2.00
N ARG A 119 -8.56 -12.15 1.72
CA ARG A 119 -8.48 -13.60 1.97
C ARG A 119 -8.02 -14.38 0.75
N SER A 120 -8.30 -13.86 -0.42
CA SER A 120 -7.91 -14.40 -1.73
C SER A 120 -7.81 -13.26 -2.73
N LEU A 121 -7.01 -13.46 -3.76
CA LEU A 121 -6.89 -12.55 -4.90
C LEU A 121 -6.79 -13.39 -6.17
N ASP A 122 -7.72 -13.18 -7.08
CA ASP A 122 -7.67 -13.74 -8.42
C ASP A 122 -7.23 -12.64 -9.39
N VAL A 123 -6.06 -12.81 -9.99
CA VAL A 123 -5.47 -11.94 -11.01
C VAL A 123 -5.29 -12.62 -12.35
N SER A 124 -5.96 -13.75 -12.55
CA SER A 124 -5.85 -14.55 -13.80
C SER A 124 -6.32 -13.81 -15.04
N HIS A 125 -7.19 -12.81 -14.87
CA HIS A 125 -7.71 -11.97 -15.95
C HIS A 125 -6.95 -10.65 -16.17
N ASN A 126 -5.81 -10.48 -15.49
CA ASN A 126 -5.02 -9.23 -15.53
C ASN A 126 -3.59 -9.47 -16.05
N PRO A 127 -3.41 -9.91 -17.32
CA PRO A 127 -2.09 -10.33 -17.84
C PRO A 127 -1.11 -9.17 -17.99
N GLU A 128 -1.58 -7.94 -17.93
CA GLU A 128 -0.74 -6.73 -18.04
C GLU A 128 -0.12 -6.30 -16.70
N LEU A 129 -0.45 -6.98 -15.58
CA LEU A 129 0.06 -6.62 -14.26
C LEU A 129 1.59 -6.70 -14.20
N LYS A 130 2.17 -5.57 -13.80
CA LYS A 130 3.60 -5.41 -13.52
C LYS A 130 3.88 -5.28 -12.03
N ILE A 131 2.98 -4.66 -11.28
CA ILE A 131 3.15 -4.41 -9.85
C ILE A 131 1.93 -4.93 -9.10
N ILE A 132 2.19 -5.80 -8.13
CA ILE A 132 1.19 -6.28 -7.17
C ILE A 132 1.69 -5.98 -5.76
N GLU A 133 0.86 -5.29 -4.99
CA GLU A 133 1.09 -5.02 -3.58
C GLU A 133 -0.10 -5.50 -2.76
N VAL A 134 0.13 -6.49 -1.92
CA VAL A 134 -0.87 -7.14 -1.06
C VAL A 134 -0.33 -7.32 0.36
N SER A 135 0.45 -6.36 0.81
CA SER A 135 1.03 -6.37 2.14
C SER A 135 -0.03 -6.28 3.25
N TYR A 136 0.24 -6.89 4.41
CA TYR A 136 -0.69 -6.94 5.56
C TYR A 136 -2.02 -7.63 5.23
N SER A 137 -1.98 -8.62 4.34
CA SER A 137 -3.17 -9.36 3.90
C SER A 137 -3.34 -10.69 4.65
N ASN A 138 -4.52 -11.29 4.48
CA ASN A 138 -4.84 -12.64 4.97
C ASN A 138 -4.78 -13.70 3.85
N ILE A 139 -4.17 -13.37 2.73
CA ILE A 139 -4.00 -14.28 1.58
C ILE A 139 -3.14 -15.47 2.02
N ALA A 140 -3.59 -16.67 1.69
CA ALA A 140 -2.85 -17.91 1.96
C ALA A 140 -2.18 -18.47 0.69
N GLU A 141 -2.82 -18.27 -0.45
CA GLU A 141 -2.38 -18.73 -1.75
C GLU A 141 -2.48 -17.57 -2.74
N LEU A 142 -1.43 -17.38 -3.53
CA LEU A 142 -1.36 -16.35 -4.56
C LEU A 142 -0.88 -16.98 -5.85
N ASP A 143 -1.82 -17.17 -6.78
CA ASP A 143 -1.53 -17.68 -8.13
C ASP A 143 -1.19 -16.51 -9.05
N LEU A 144 0.07 -16.48 -9.49
CA LEU A 144 0.62 -15.47 -10.40
C LEU A 144 0.90 -16.03 -11.80
N SER A 145 0.44 -17.25 -12.09
CA SER A 145 0.75 -17.97 -13.34
C SER A 145 0.27 -17.25 -14.60
N HIS A 146 -0.71 -16.36 -14.48
CA HIS A 146 -1.28 -15.59 -15.59
C HIS A 146 -0.73 -14.16 -15.71
N ASN A 147 0.30 -13.81 -14.94
CA ASN A 147 0.87 -12.47 -14.93
C ASN A 147 2.33 -12.45 -15.41
N PRO A 148 2.61 -12.79 -16.68
CA PRO A 148 4.00 -12.96 -17.17
C PRO A 148 4.80 -11.67 -17.20
N LYS A 149 4.14 -10.50 -17.12
CA LYS A 149 4.77 -9.18 -17.10
C LYS A 149 5.07 -8.68 -15.68
N LEU A 150 4.82 -9.51 -14.66
CA LEU A 150 5.06 -9.11 -13.28
C LEU A 150 6.54 -8.79 -13.08
N ASP A 151 6.82 -7.57 -12.63
CA ASP A 151 8.11 -6.98 -12.39
C ASP A 151 8.38 -6.86 -10.88
N CYS A 152 7.36 -6.50 -10.12
CA CYS A 152 7.50 -6.26 -8.69
C CYS A 152 6.33 -6.86 -7.88
N LEU A 153 6.67 -7.59 -6.80
CA LEU A 153 5.72 -8.14 -5.85
C LEU A 153 6.04 -7.67 -4.43
N TYR A 154 5.07 -6.99 -3.79
CA TYR A 154 5.06 -6.67 -2.37
C TYR A 154 4.05 -7.56 -1.64
N CYS A 155 4.55 -8.43 -0.79
CA CYS A 155 3.75 -9.34 0.03
C CYS A 155 4.33 -9.39 1.44
N ILE A 156 4.35 -8.22 2.11
CA ILE A 156 4.94 -8.01 3.43
C ILE A 156 3.87 -8.27 4.50
N PHE A 157 4.26 -8.81 5.67
CA PHE A 157 3.33 -9.14 6.76
C PHE A 157 2.13 -10.00 6.33
N SER A 158 2.40 -10.98 5.48
CA SER A 158 1.39 -11.92 4.99
C SER A 158 1.73 -13.36 5.44
N PRO A 159 1.60 -13.65 6.75
CA PRO A 159 2.14 -14.88 7.36
C PRO A 159 1.43 -16.16 6.94
N ARG A 160 0.34 -16.07 6.19
CA ARG A 160 -0.37 -17.24 5.66
C ARG A 160 0.23 -17.73 4.34
N VAL A 161 0.99 -16.88 3.63
CA VAL A 161 1.71 -17.27 2.41
C VAL A 161 2.88 -18.17 2.80
N LYS A 162 2.84 -19.42 2.35
CA LYS A 162 3.85 -20.46 2.65
C LYS A 162 4.64 -20.88 1.43
N GLU A 163 4.03 -20.77 0.28
CA GLU A 163 4.59 -21.17 -1.01
C GLU A 163 4.28 -20.07 -2.03
N LEU A 164 5.15 -19.90 -2.98
CA LEU A 164 5.00 -18.94 -4.07
C LEU A 164 5.67 -19.53 -5.32
N ASP A 165 4.86 -19.84 -6.33
CA ASP A 165 5.36 -20.26 -7.63
C ASP A 165 5.53 -19.04 -8.53
N LEU A 166 6.79 -18.73 -8.84
CA LEU A 166 7.18 -17.60 -9.69
C LEU A 166 7.67 -18.06 -11.08
N SER A 167 7.49 -19.33 -11.41
CA SER A 167 8.01 -19.93 -12.65
C SER A 167 7.43 -19.32 -13.92
N LYS A 168 6.28 -18.65 -13.83
CA LYS A 168 5.58 -17.99 -14.94
C LYS A 168 5.79 -16.47 -14.99
N ASN A 169 6.67 -15.92 -14.14
CA ASN A 169 6.94 -14.49 -14.05
C ASN A 169 8.39 -14.16 -14.43
N PRO A 170 8.82 -14.40 -15.68
CA PRO A 170 10.23 -14.27 -16.06
C PRO A 170 10.78 -12.84 -15.97
N MET A 171 9.91 -11.83 -16.02
CA MET A 171 10.30 -10.41 -15.95
C MET A 171 10.45 -9.89 -14.53
N LEU A 172 10.30 -10.76 -13.50
CA LEU A 172 10.33 -10.35 -12.11
C LEU A 172 11.72 -9.85 -11.69
N GLN A 173 11.78 -8.60 -11.21
CA GLN A 173 13.01 -7.94 -10.78
C GLN A 173 13.07 -7.72 -9.27
N THR A 174 11.93 -7.54 -8.62
CA THR A 174 11.89 -7.14 -7.22
C THR A 174 10.86 -7.93 -6.41
N LEU A 175 11.31 -8.47 -5.27
CA LEU A 175 10.50 -9.23 -4.32
C LEU A 175 10.61 -8.66 -2.90
N TYR A 176 9.48 -8.31 -2.31
CA TYR A 176 9.34 -7.97 -0.90
C TYR A 176 8.47 -9.01 -0.21
N LEU A 177 9.08 -9.92 0.57
CA LEU A 177 8.42 -11.06 1.18
C LEU A 177 8.61 -11.10 2.71
N ARG A 178 8.94 -9.97 3.32
CA ARG A 178 9.15 -9.89 4.76
C ARG A 178 7.95 -10.41 5.55
N GLU A 179 8.22 -11.17 6.63
CA GLU A 179 7.20 -11.75 7.50
C GLU A 179 6.15 -12.63 6.79
N THR A 180 6.56 -13.34 5.74
CA THR A 180 5.83 -14.47 5.18
C THR A 180 6.31 -15.79 5.80
N ASN A 181 5.64 -16.91 5.50
CA ASN A 181 6.06 -18.25 5.95
C ASN A 181 6.72 -19.09 4.84
N ILE A 182 7.36 -18.43 3.88
CA ILE A 182 8.05 -19.09 2.78
C ILE A 182 9.36 -19.71 3.28
N HIS A 183 9.62 -20.97 2.91
CA HIS A 183 10.83 -21.72 3.32
C HIS A 183 11.83 -21.90 2.18
N ILE A 184 11.34 -21.96 0.96
CA ILE A 184 12.14 -22.07 -0.27
C ILE A 184 11.62 -21.06 -1.25
N LEU A 185 12.53 -20.33 -1.87
CA LEU A 185 12.23 -19.40 -2.96
C LEU A 185 12.95 -19.90 -4.21
N ASP A 186 12.19 -20.46 -5.15
CA ASP A 186 12.74 -20.96 -6.41
C ASP A 186 12.67 -19.86 -7.49
N LEU A 187 13.82 -19.33 -7.85
CA LEU A 187 13.98 -18.24 -8.81
C LEU A 187 14.61 -18.69 -10.12
N ARG A 188 14.69 -20.00 -10.39
CA ARG A 188 15.36 -20.52 -11.59
C ARG A 188 14.82 -19.97 -12.90
N LYS A 189 13.57 -19.52 -12.93
CA LYS A 189 12.92 -18.91 -14.12
C LYS A 189 12.90 -17.38 -14.10
N ASN A 190 13.49 -16.74 -13.09
CA ASN A 190 13.44 -15.28 -12.88
C ASN A 190 14.85 -14.68 -13.06
N LEU A 191 15.38 -14.74 -14.28
CA LEU A 191 16.77 -14.34 -14.57
C LEU A 191 17.03 -12.84 -14.38
N ASP A 192 15.97 -12.03 -14.42
CA ASP A 192 16.05 -10.58 -14.25
C ASP A 192 15.97 -10.12 -12.79
N ILE A 193 15.89 -11.08 -11.82
CA ILE A 193 15.79 -10.73 -10.39
C ILE A 193 17.01 -9.95 -9.92
N ARG A 194 16.76 -8.82 -9.22
CA ARG A 194 17.79 -7.90 -8.73
C ARG A 194 17.64 -7.57 -7.26
N ASN A 195 16.41 -7.47 -6.77
CA ASN A 195 16.14 -7.06 -5.39
C ASN A 195 15.29 -8.09 -4.66
N ILE A 196 15.80 -8.62 -3.55
CA ILE A 196 15.11 -9.61 -2.74
C ILE A 196 15.13 -9.16 -1.28
N HIS A 197 13.96 -8.98 -0.70
CA HIS A 197 13.79 -8.59 0.69
C HIS A 197 12.97 -9.65 1.44
N THR A 198 13.64 -10.46 2.26
CA THR A 198 13.05 -11.63 2.94
C THR A 198 13.34 -11.67 4.43
N MET A 199 13.59 -10.53 5.06
CA MET A 199 13.80 -10.51 6.51
C MET A 199 12.59 -11.03 7.28
N ASP A 200 12.86 -11.60 8.43
CA ASP A 200 11.84 -12.14 9.34
C ASP A 200 11.00 -13.27 8.71
N THR A 201 11.55 -14.00 7.73
CA THR A 201 10.94 -15.19 7.13
C THR A 201 11.64 -16.46 7.61
N PRO A 202 10.96 -17.62 7.63
CA PRO A 202 11.61 -18.91 7.87
C PRO A 202 12.36 -19.45 6.64
N LEU A 203 12.76 -18.57 5.72
CA LEU A 203 13.42 -18.94 4.49
C LEU A 203 14.73 -19.64 4.76
N GLN A 204 14.96 -20.76 4.10
CA GLN A 204 16.17 -21.57 4.24
C GLN A 204 17.00 -21.53 2.96
N TYR A 205 16.34 -21.48 1.82
CA TYR A 205 16.99 -21.59 0.53
C TYR A 205 16.40 -20.62 -0.47
N ILE A 206 17.30 -19.94 -1.22
CA ILE A 206 17.00 -19.28 -2.48
C ILE A 206 17.67 -20.10 -3.57
N ILE A 207 16.90 -20.55 -4.55
CA ILE A 207 17.40 -21.39 -5.65
C ILE A 207 17.54 -20.52 -6.90
N VAL A 208 18.73 -20.54 -7.46
CA VAL A 208 19.10 -19.83 -8.70
C VAL A 208 19.73 -20.79 -9.69
N THR A 209 19.91 -20.39 -10.93
CA THR A 209 20.65 -21.15 -11.96
C THR A 209 22.03 -20.53 -12.17
N PRO A 210 22.95 -21.24 -12.88
CA PRO A 210 24.26 -20.69 -13.27
C PRO A 210 24.18 -19.41 -14.14
N GLN A 211 23.02 -19.15 -14.76
CA GLN A 211 22.80 -17.97 -15.60
C GLN A 211 22.55 -16.70 -14.77
N HIS A 212 22.18 -16.85 -13.50
CA HIS A 212 21.99 -15.68 -12.63
C HIS A 212 23.33 -15.01 -12.32
N ASN A 213 23.38 -13.71 -12.49
CA ASN A 213 24.48 -12.93 -11.94
C ASN A 213 24.22 -12.67 -10.46
N GLN A 214 24.71 -13.57 -9.60
CA GLN A 214 24.47 -13.51 -8.16
C GLN A 214 25.00 -12.22 -7.52
N ASP A 215 26.07 -11.63 -8.07
CA ASP A 215 26.64 -10.38 -7.57
C ASP A 215 25.73 -9.17 -7.84
N SER A 216 24.76 -9.30 -8.77
CA SER A 216 23.78 -8.25 -9.05
C SER A 216 22.52 -8.35 -8.19
N ILE A 217 22.35 -9.45 -7.44
CA ILE A 217 21.21 -9.62 -6.53
C ILE A 217 21.51 -8.85 -5.24
N SER A 218 20.72 -7.84 -4.98
CA SER A 218 20.79 -7.01 -3.78
C SER A 218 19.55 -7.18 -2.92
N GLY A 219 19.55 -6.59 -1.74
CA GLY A 219 18.39 -6.59 -0.84
C GLY A 219 18.75 -7.02 0.57
N THR A 220 17.73 -7.25 1.38
CA THR A 220 17.86 -7.68 2.78
C THR A 220 17.50 -9.15 2.91
N ILE A 221 18.52 -9.98 2.87
CA ILE A 221 18.43 -11.45 3.03
C ILE A 221 19.14 -11.80 4.34
N GLU A 222 18.50 -12.60 5.18
CA GLU A 222 19.14 -13.05 6.41
C GLU A 222 20.37 -13.94 6.12
N ASN A 223 21.41 -13.79 6.92
CA ASN A 223 22.67 -14.55 6.80
C ASN A 223 22.49 -16.09 6.93
N SER A 224 21.37 -16.53 7.48
CA SER A 224 21.03 -17.94 7.61
C SER A 224 20.51 -18.58 6.32
N VAL A 225 20.11 -17.77 5.36
CA VAL A 225 19.56 -18.23 4.08
C VAL A 225 20.70 -18.68 3.16
N LYS A 226 20.54 -19.86 2.57
CA LYS A 226 21.51 -20.39 1.63
C LYS A 226 21.06 -20.17 0.20
N MET A 227 21.86 -19.48 -0.58
CA MET A 227 21.70 -19.44 -2.03
C MET A 227 22.31 -20.69 -2.65
N LEU A 228 21.50 -21.45 -3.39
CA LEU A 228 21.94 -22.69 -4.07
C LEU A 228 21.81 -22.52 -5.57
N THR A 229 22.85 -22.88 -6.29
CA THR A 229 22.83 -22.93 -7.74
C THR A 229 22.45 -24.35 -8.17
N LEU A 230 21.27 -24.49 -8.77
CA LEU A 230 20.75 -25.77 -9.25
C LEU A 230 20.38 -25.66 -10.74
N GLY A 231 20.46 -26.81 -11.45
CA GLY A 231 19.90 -26.90 -12.80
C GLY A 231 18.36 -26.92 -12.79
N ASP A 232 17.77 -26.73 -13.94
CA ASP A 232 16.31 -26.68 -14.08
C ASP A 232 15.61 -27.97 -13.63
N GLU A 233 16.26 -29.11 -13.84
CA GLU A 233 15.74 -30.46 -13.52
C GLU A 233 16.13 -30.93 -12.12
N ASP A 234 16.93 -30.20 -11.39
CA ASP A 234 17.37 -30.59 -10.06
C ASP A 234 16.23 -30.49 -9.05
N ALA A 235 16.13 -31.50 -8.19
CA ALA A 235 15.15 -31.53 -7.12
C ALA A 235 15.43 -30.45 -6.07
N LEU A 236 14.36 -29.86 -5.54
CA LEU A 236 14.47 -28.86 -4.47
C LEU A 236 14.98 -29.49 -3.16
N PRO A 237 15.75 -28.76 -2.36
CA PRO A 237 16.25 -29.24 -1.09
C PRO A 237 15.12 -29.53 -0.09
N LYS A 238 15.31 -30.51 0.78
CA LYS A 238 14.35 -30.80 1.85
C LYS A 238 14.41 -29.71 2.93
N ILE A 239 13.23 -29.21 3.28
CA ILE A 239 13.07 -28.22 4.36
C ILE A 239 13.47 -28.87 5.69
N LYS A 240 14.37 -28.20 6.42
CA LYS A 240 14.71 -28.56 7.79
C LYS A 240 13.68 -27.94 8.73
N ARG A 241 13.12 -28.73 9.64
CA ARG A 241 12.22 -28.17 10.67
C ARG A 241 12.97 -27.10 11.48
N PRO A 242 12.38 -25.92 11.70
CA PRO A 242 13.02 -24.86 12.47
C PRO A 242 13.37 -25.38 13.88
N THR A 243 14.57 -25.07 14.34
CA THR A 243 15.02 -25.39 15.69
C THR A 243 14.15 -24.67 16.73
N LEU A 244 14.16 -25.15 17.99
CA LEU A 244 13.47 -24.47 19.08
C LEU A 244 13.94 -23.02 19.22
N PHE A 245 15.23 -22.75 18.99
CA PHE A 245 15.83 -21.41 19.01
C PHE A 245 15.25 -20.53 17.91
N GLN A 246 15.18 -21.02 16.68
CA GLN A 246 14.56 -20.29 15.56
C GLN A 246 13.08 -20.00 15.79
N ARG A 247 12.33 -20.95 16.37
CA ARG A 247 10.91 -20.73 16.74
C ARG A 247 10.76 -19.64 17.81
N LEU A 248 11.65 -19.62 18.80
CA LEU A 248 11.65 -18.63 19.87
C LEU A 248 12.09 -17.27 19.34
N HIS A 249 13.09 -17.24 18.46
CA HIS A 249 13.57 -16.03 17.77
C HIS A 249 12.47 -15.43 16.91
N ASN A 250 11.82 -16.19 16.04
CA ASN A 250 10.69 -15.74 15.23
C ASN A 250 9.51 -15.26 16.08
N LYS A 251 9.24 -15.92 17.22
CA LYS A 251 8.22 -15.47 18.16
C LYS A 251 8.60 -14.15 18.86
N ARG A 252 9.89 -13.93 19.10
CA ARG A 252 10.43 -12.68 19.65
C ARG A 252 10.34 -11.56 18.61
N LEU A 253 10.79 -11.79 17.38
CA LEU A 253 10.71 -10.85 16.26
C LEU A 253 9.27 -10.44 15.99
N LYS A 254 8.33 -11.39 15.97
CA LYS A 254 6.90 -11.10 15.84
C LYS A 254 6.37 -10.20 16.95
N ARG A 255 6.83 -10.40 18.19
CA ARG A 255 6.48 -9.53 19.33
C ARG A 255 7.16 -8.16 19.25
N GLU A 256 8.33 -8.06 18.64
CA GLU A 256 9.05 -6.79 18.42
C GLU A 256 8.45 -6.01 17.26
N ALA A 257 8.03 -6.66 16.17
CA ALA A 257 7.30 -6.04 15.07
C ALA A 257 5.90 -5.53 15.49
N GLU A 258 5.22 -6.25 16.41
CA GLU A 258 3.97 -5.79 17.05
C GLU A 258 4.19 -4.62 18.04
N ARG A 259 5.43 -4.29 18.38
CA ARG A 259 5.76 -3.14 19.24
C ARG A 259 5.77 -1.85 18.40
N ARG A 260 4.60 -1.21 18.34
CA ARG A 260 4.51 0.21 18.00
C ARG A 260 5.49 1.00 18.88
N PRO A 261 6.15 2.04 18.38
CA PRO A 261 6.99 2.89 19.22
C PRO A 261 6.21 3.27 20.47
N LYS A 262 6.79 3.01 21.65
CA LYS A 262 6.10 3.22 22.93
C LYS A 262 5.78 4.69 23.19
N THR A 263 6.47 5.59 22.52
CA THR A 263 6.28 7.03 22.64
C THR A 263 6.42 7.67 21.25
N GLN A 264 5.31 8.17 20.76
CA GLN A 264 5.30 9.08 19.61
C GLN A 264 5.23 10.48 20.15
N THR A 265 6.17 11.31 19.73
CA THR A 265 6.32 12.65 20.27
C THR A 265 5.95 13.67 19.20
N VAL A 266 5.01 14.55 19.50
CA VAL A 266 4.68 15.73 18.70
C VAL A 266 5.09 16.95 19.50
N LEU A 267 5.95 17.78 18.94
CA LEU A 267 6.50 18.98 19.56
C LEU A 267 6.34 20.16 18.62
N THR A 268 6.13 21.34 19.19
CA THR A 268 6.40 22.58 18.46
C THR A 268 7.92 22.80 18.34
N TYR A 269 8.35 23.60 17.38
CA TYR A 269 9.77 23.97 17.26
C TYR A 269 10.32 24.58 18.55
N GLN A 270 9.55 25.47 19.21
CA GLN A 270 9.92 26.05 20.46
C GLN A 270 10.18 25.00 21.55
N LYS A 271 9.27 24.01 21.70
CA LYS A 271 9.45 22.93 22.69
C LYS A 271 10.64 22.03 22.35
N ALA A 272 10.91 21.79 21.08
CA ALA A 272 12.07 21.02 20.65
C ALA A 272 13.37 21.74 21.01
N ASP A 273 13.44 23.06 20.79
CA ASP A 273 14.59 23.90 21.16
C ASP A 273 14.80 23.95 22.67
N GLU A 274 13.74 24.18 23.47
CA GLU A 274 13.77 24.12 24.93
C GLU A 274 14.27 22.77 25.49
N MET A 275 14.06 21.68 24.76
CA MET A 275 14.54 20.33 25.09
C MET A 275 15.96 20.06 24.55
N GLY A 276 16.59 21.01 23.87
CA GLY A 276 17.92 20.87 23.28
C GLY A 276 17.96 19.91 22.09
N ILE A 277 16.83 19.72 21.38
CA ILE A 277 16.75 18.87 20.21
C ILE A 277 17.25 19.64 19.00
N SER A 278 18.45 19.27 18.51
CA SER A 278 19.03 19.85 17.30
C SER A 278 18.47 19.22 16.03
N MET A 279 17.94 20.03 15.11
CA MET A 279 17.48 19.58 13.81
C MET A 279 18.59 18.90 12.99
N ASP A 280 19.82 19.43 13.04
CA ASP A 280 20.97 18.85 12.33
C ASP A 280 21.30 17.45 12.84
N SER A 281 21.21 17.24 14.15
CA SER A 281 21.40 15.92 14.76
C SER A 281 20.29 14.95 14.35
N LEU A 282 19.04 15.43 14.24
CA LEU A 282 17.92 14.61 13.76
C LEU A 282 18.12 14.20 12.31
N TRP A 283 18.52 15.11 11.43
CA TRP A 283 18.77 14.78 10.02
C TRP A 283 19.95 13.82 9.82
N THR A 284 20.86 13.72 10.78
CA THR A 284 21.91 12.69 10.77
C THR A 284 21.35 11.30 11.06
N VAL A 285 20.39 11.19 11.97
CA VAL A 285 19.76 9.91 12.35
C VAL A 285 18.65 9.51 11.38
N TYR A 286 17.95 10.50 10.83
CA TYR A 286 16.81 10.35 9.93
C TYR A 286 17.09 11.11 8.63
N PRO A 287 17.88 10.56 7.71
CA PRO A 287 18.20 11.24 6.45
C PRO A 287 16.91 11.58 5.69
N HIS A 288 16.94 12.66 4.94
CA HIS A 288 15.82 13.03 4.08
C HIS A 288 15.44 11.88 3.15
N ALA A 289 14.15 11.70 2.95
CA ALA A 289 13.65 10.67 2.04
C ALA A 289 14.18 10.89 0.62
N TRP A 290 14.20 12.14 0.17
CA TRP A 290 14.81 12.56 -1.09
C TRP A 290 15.09 14.06 -1.09
N THR A 291 16.09 14.47 -1.86
CA THR A 291 16.37 15.87 -2.16
C THR A 291 16.52 16.00 -3.68
N TYR A 292 15.83 16.95 -4.28
CA TYR A 292 15.95 17.23 -5.72
C TYR A 292 16.81 18.45 -5.93
N ASP A 293 17.94 18.28 -6.61
CA ASP A 293 18.78 19.39 -7.04
C ASP A 293 18.17 20.03 -8.31
N THR A 294 17.54 21.17 -8.11
CA THR A 294 16.89 21.93 -9.20
C THR A 294 17.86 22.47 -10.26
N LYS A 295 19.15 22.62 -9.93
CA LYS A 295 20.18 23.06 -10.85
C LYS A 295 20.64 21.97 -11.81
N ASN A 296 20.87 20.77 -11.25
CA ASN A 296 21.41 19.65 -12.00
C ASN A 296 20.31 18.69 -12.50
N LYS A 297 19.05 18.92 -12.12
CA LYS A 297 17.90 18.05 -12.43
C LYS A 297 18.13 16.59 -12.00
N THR A 298 18.82 16.40 -10.88
CA THR A 298 19.15 15.09 -10.32
C THR A 298 18.64 14.95 -8.91
N PHE A 299 18.40 13.69 -8.49
CA PHE A 299 18.07 13.36 -7.12
C PHE A 299 19.36 13.15 -6.31
N ASP A 300 19.36 13.64 -5.08
CA ASP A 300 20.42 13.29 -4.15
C ASP A 300 20.28 11.82 -3.76
N THR A 301 21.29 11.04 -4.08
CA THR A 301 21.35 9.58 -3.87
C THR A 301 21.54 9.19 -2.39
N ASN A 302 21.67 10.15 -1.48
CA ASN A 302 21.76 9.88 -0.04
C ASN A 302 20.40 9.62 0.61
N GLY A 303 19.29 9.86 -0.11
CA GLY A 303 17.94 9.59 0.37
C GLY A 303 17.53 8.12 0.28
N ILE A 304 16.30 7.81 0.70
CA ILE A 304 15.69 6.48 0.59
C ILE A 304 15.01 6.24 -0.77
N VAL A 305 14.82 7.27 -1.57
CA VAL A 305 14.22 7.23 -2.91
C VAL A 305 15.34 7.32 -3.95
N PHE A 306 15.47 6.33 -4.80
CA PHE A 306 16.60 6.20 -5.71
C PHE A 306 16.28 6.46 -7.18
N ASN A 307 14.99 6.47 -7.56
CA ASN A 307 14.56 6.69 -8.95
C ASN A 307 13.19 7.36 -9.03
N GLU A 308 12.80 7.77 -10.24
CA GLU A 308 11.53 8.48 -10.48
C GLU A 308 10.30 7.65 -10.13
N GLU A 309 10.30 6.35 -10.34
CA GLU A 309 9.18 5.46 -10.02
C GLU A 309 8.97 5.38 -8.50
N GLU A 310 10.07 5.23 -7.76
CA GLU A 310 10.03 5.24 -6.30
C GLU A 310 9.57 6.57 -5.74
N MET A 311 9.94 7.68 -6.40
CA MET A 311 9.46 9.00 -6.00
C MET A 311 7.94 9.13 -6.16
N VAL A 312 7.37 8.60 -7.24
CA VAL A 312 5.91 8.58 -7.43
C VAL A 312 5.23 7.81 -6.31
N MET A 313 5.80 6.68 -5.89
CA MET A 313 5.28 5.87 -4.79
C MET A 313 5.41 6.59 -3.45
N PHE A 314 6.56 7.19 -3.20
CA PHE A 314 6.79 7.98 -1.99
C PHE A 314 5.82 9.16 -1.91
N ASP A 315 5.68 9.93 -2.99
CA ASP A 315 4.76 11.07 -3.08
C ASP A 315 3.30 10.67 -2.89
N ALA A 316 2.89 9.51 -3.40
CA ALA A 316 1.56 8.98 -3.15
C ALA A 316 1.36 8.69 -1.67
N SER A 317 2.28 7.91 -1.06
CA SER A 317 2.25 7.59 0.37
C SER A 317 2.30 8.85 1.25
N PHE A 318 3.06 9.86 0.84
CA PHE A 318 3.16 11.11 1.58
C PHE A 318 1.87 11.94 1.49
N ARG A 319 1.25 11.99 0.32
CA ARG A 319 -0.07 12.62 0.14
C ARG A 319 -1.15 11.93 0.97
N ASP A 320 -1.15 10.60 0.99
CA ASP A 320 -2.09 9.81 1.79
C ASP A 320 -1.90 10.07 3.28
N PHE A 321 -0.66 10.08 3.75
CA PHE A 321 -0.35 10.41 5.14
C PHE A 321 -0.85 11.82 5.52
N VAL A 322 -0.61 12.80 4.66
CA VAL A 322 -1.06 14.20 4.86
C VAL A 322 -2.59 14.31 4.78
N SER A 323 -3.22 13.65 3.82
CA SER A 323 -4.68 13.61 3.66
C SER A 323 -5.36 12.99 4.87
N GLY A 324 -4.79 11.92 5.41
CA GLY A 324 -5.28 11.26 6.61
C GLY A 324 -5.31 12.16 7.85
N ILE A 325 -4.40 13.15 7.96
CA ILE A 325 -4.45 14.15 9.03
C ILE A 325 -5.74 14.99 8.91
N SER A 326 -6.07 15.42 7.70
CA SER A 326 -7.31 16.18 7.44
C SER A 326 -8.56 15.35 7.73
N THR A 327 -8.55 14.08 7.37
CA THR A 327 -9.61 13.12 7.69
C THR A 327 -9.79 12.97 9.20
N ALA A 328 -8.69 12.77 9.94
CA ALA A 328 -8.74 12.66 11.40
C ALA A 328 -9.28 13.93 12.08
N MET A 329 -8.99 15.10 11.53
CA MET A 329 -9.57 16.37 11.98
C MET A 329 -11.07 16.41 11.76
N ASN A 330 -11.55 16.02 10.59
CA ASN A 330 -12.97 15.98 10.25
C ASN A 330 -13.74 15.01 11.14
N GLU A 331 -13.22 13.82 11.40
CA GLU A 331 -13.82 12.82 12.30
C GLU A 331 -14.03 13.37 13.72
N GLN A 332 -13.06 14.17 14.20
CA GLN A 332 -13.13 14.82 15.51
C GLN A 332 -13.93 16.15 15.48
N LYS A 333 -14.56 16.48 14.34
CA LYS A 333 -15.30 17.73 14.10
C LYS A 333 -14.45 18.98 14.40
N PHE A 334 -13.13 18.85 14.24
CA PHE A 334 -12.22 19.96 14.43
C PHE A 334 -12.27 20.89 13.22
N LYS A 335 -12.36 22.19 13.47
CA LYS A 335 -12.34 23.21 12.42
C LYS A 335 -11.42 24.35 12.82
N TRP A 336 -10.65 24.80 11.87
CA TRP A 336 -9.91 26.05 12.02
C TRP A 336 -10.89 27.23 11.90
N ASP A 337 -10.62 28.32 12.62
CA ASP A 337 -11.39 29.56 12.55
C ASP A 337 -11.03 30.42 11.36
N THR A 338 -9.85 30.19 10.79
CA THR A 338 -9.35 30.85 9.58
C THR A 338 -8.39 29.93 8.83
N VAL A 339 -7.79 30.44 7.76
CA VAL A 339 -6.80 29.70 6.96
C VAL A 339 -5.45 29.74 7.68
N TYR A 340 -4.89 28.57 7.98
CA TYR A 340 -3.56 28.44 8.58
C TYR A 340 -2.62 27.68 7.66
N ARG A 341 -1.36 28.08 7.69
CA ARG A 341 -0.27 27.41 7.00
C ARG A 341 0.59 26.68 8.02
N TRP A 342 0.57 25.37 7.97
CA TRP A 342 1.26 24.49 8.93
C TRP A 342 2.46 23.83 8.25
N HIS A 343 3.61 23.95 8.88
CA HIS A 343 4.86 23.30 8.47
C HIS A 343 5.25 22.24 9.49
N PHE A 344 5.76 21.10 9.02
CA PHE A 344 6.19 20.02 9.89
C PHE A 344 7.41 19.30 9.35
N ASN A 345 8.18 18.69 10.27
CA ASN A 345 9.17 17.66 10.00
C ASN A 345 8.73 16.40 10.73
N ALA A 346 8.48 15.32 9.99
CA ALA A 346 8.14 14.03 10.52
C ALA A 346 9.34 13.08 10.38
N PHE A 347 9.67 12.41 11.46
CA PHE A 347 10.78 11.46 11.56
C PHE A 347 10.22 10.08 11.80
N PHE A 348 10.49 9.19 10.86
CA PHE A 348 9.87 7.87 10.77
C PHE A 348 10.83 6.78 11.22
N SER A 349 10.29 5.80 11.93
CA SER A 349 10.97 4.54 12.21
C SER A 349 11.14 3.71 10.93
N GLU A 350 11.93 2.67 11.01
CA GLU A 350 12.11 1.68 9.94
C GLU A 350 10.80 1.02 9.50
N ASN A 351 9.79 0.99 10.37
CA ASN A 351 8.45 0.43 10.10
C ASN A 351 7.42 1.49 9.67
N GLY A 352 7.86 2.69 9.30
CA GLY A 352 7.01 3.77 8.83
C GLY A 352 6.22 4.52 9.90
N TYR A 353 6.33 4.16 11.19
CA TYR A 353 5.67 4.94 12.24
C TYR A 353 6.43 6.22 12.54
N VAL A 354 5.69 7.31 12.74
CA VAL A 354 6.27 8.56 13.21
C VAL A 354 6.81 8.38 14.63
N GLU A 355 8.12 8.52 14.82
CA GLU A 355 8.75 8.53 16.14
C GLU A 355 8.74 9.93 16.76
N LEU A 356 8.99 10.93 15.92
CA LEU A 356 9.01 12.33 16.32
C LEU A 356 8.42 13.19 15.21
N MET A 357 7.60 14.14 15.55
CA MET A 357 7.13 15.19 14.66
C MET A 357 7.35 16.55 15.31
N ILE A 358 8.03 17.45 14.60
CA ILE A 358 8.26 18.82 15.01
C ILE A 358 7.54 19.74 14.05
N HIS A 359 6.74 20.65 14.55
CA HIS A 359 5.89 21.50 13.71
C HIS A 359 5.79 22.94 14.20
N ASN A 360 5.36 23.81 13.31
CA ASN A 360 4.96 25.19 13.60
C ASN A 360 3.91 25.69 12.60
N PHE A 361 3.29 26.80 12.93
CA PHE A 361 2.48 27.56 11.99
C PHE A 361 3.30 28.70 11.38
N VAL A 362 3.12 28.94 10.08
CA VAL A 362 3.88 29.93 9.32
C VAL A 362 3.02 31.19 9.13
N GLY A 363 3.50 32.30 9.64
CA GLY A 363 2.79 33.58 9.61
C GLY A 363 1.88 33.76 10.82
N GLN A 364 0.57 33.51 10.67
CA GLN A 364 -0.39 33.63 11.76
C GLN A 364 -0.42 32.34 12.60
N GLU A 365 -0.34 32.48 13.91
CA GLU A 365 -0.49 31.36 14.84
C GLU A 365 -1.95 31.19 15.29
N PRO A 366 -2.46 29.95 15.37
CA PRO A 366 -3.78 29.67 15.94
C PRO A 366 -3.81 29.94 17.44
N ALA A 367 -5.01 30.09 17.97
CA ALA A 367 -5.18 30.18 19.43
C ALA A 367 -4.60 28.93 20.13
N PRO A 368 -3.95 29.08 21.30
CA PRO A 368 -3.28 27.96 21.99
C PRO A 368 -4.17 26.73 22.22
N LYS A 369 -5.47 26.94 22.50
CA LYS A 369 -6.45 25.86 22.65
C LYS A 369 -6.68 25.06 21.34
N GLN A 370 -6.67 25.74 20.20
CA GLN A 370 -6.80 25.09 18.90
C GLN A 370 -5.56 24.27 18.57
N VAL A 371 -4.36 24.81 18.87
CA VAL A 371 -3.09 24.08 18.72
C VAL A 371 -3.09 22.82 19.59
N GLU A 372 -3.47 22.93 20.86
CA GLU A 372 -3.54 21.78 21.78
C GLU A 372 -4.51 20.70 21.28
N GLN A 373 -5.69 21.10 20.81
CA GLN A 373 -6.66 20.17 20.26
C GLN A 373 -6.16 19.51 18.97
N PHE A 374 -5.55 20.29 18.08
CA PHE A 374 -4.93 19.78 16.85
C PHE A 374 -3.81 18.79 17.17
N GLU A 375 -2.87 19.12 18.07
CA GLU A 375 -1.81 18.21 18.51
C GLU A 375 -2.36 16.89 19.08
N LYS A 376 -3.47 16.94 19.80
CA LYS A 376 -4.13 15.74 20.33
C LYS A 376 -4.65 14.85 19.22
N ILE A 377 -5.26 15.44 18.19
CA ILE A 377 -5.75 14.71 17.00
C ILE A 377 -4.56 14.12 16.24
N LEU A 378 -3.53 14.95 16.00
CA LEU A 378 -2.32 14.54 15.31
C LEU A 378 -1.61 13.38 16.02
N LYS A 379 -1.44 13.46 17.34
CA LYS A 379 -0.88 12.37 18.17
C LYS A 379 -1.69 11.07 18.05
N ALA A 380 -3.01 11.19 18.05
CA ALA A 380 -3.89 10.02 17.90
C ALA A 380 -3.79 9.40 16.50
N TYR A 381 -3.69 10.23 15.47
CA TYR A 381 -3.54 9.81 14.07
C TYR A 381 -2.20 9.10 13.83
N ILE A 382 -1.06 9.76 14.11
CA ILE A 382 0.27 9.19 13.87
C ILE A 382 0.52 7.90 14.67
N ARG A 383 -0.17 7.72 15.78
CA ARG A 383 -0.09 6.51 16.61
C ARG A 383 -0.70 5.28 15.94
N LYS A 384 -1.66 5.49 15.06
CA LYS A 384 -2.43 4.42 14.41
C LYS A 384 -2.00 4.17 12.98
N THR A 385 -1.49 5.20 12.32
CA THR A 385 -1.28 5.21 10.88
C THR A 385 0.22 5.20 10.55
N PRO A 386 0.76 4.09 10.09
CA PRO A 386 2.12 4.05 9.56
C PRO A 386 2.17 4.72 8.19
N PHE A 387 3.33 5.23 7.85
CA PHE A 387 3.65 5.65 6.50
C PHE A 387 3.83 4.41 5.61
N THR A 388 3.15 4.33 4.51
CA THR A 388 3.06 3.09 3.72
C THR A 388 4.30 2.80 2.88
N TYR A 389 5.05 3.82 2.48
CA TYR A 389 6.35 3.64 1.83
C TYR A 389 7.43 3.53 2.89
N THR A 390 7.93 2.33 3.13
CA THR A 390 8.99 2.07 4.10
C THR A 390 10.19 1.43 3.42
N ARG A 391 11.38 1.81 3.87
CA ARG A 391 12.62 1.14 3.52
C ARG A 391 13.39 0.93 4.79
N GLU A 392 13.37 -0.18 5.42
CA GLU A 392 14.22 -0.66 6.53
C GLU A 392 15.28 0.31 7.10
N ARG A 393 15.01 1.61 6.98
CA ARG A 393 15.81 2.75 7.44
C ARG A 393 14.90 3.77 8.07
N LYS A 394 15.42 4.40 9.11
CA LYS A 394 14.85 5.64 9.63
C LYS A 394 15.01 6.73 8.58
N PHE A 395 13.99 7.54 8.40
CA PHE A 395 14.04 8.69 7.50
C PHE A 395 13.22 9.85 8.02
N GLY A 396 13.48 11.04 7.50
CA GLY A 396 12.71 12.23 7.80
C GLY A 396 12.13 12.85 6.55
N GLN A 397 10.97 13.47 6.70
CA GLN A 397 10.32 14.21 5.62
C GLN A 397 9.67 15.46 6.17
N CYS A 398 9.84 16.57 5.45
CA CYS A 398 9.17 17.83 5.76
C CYS A 398 8.00 18.07 4.81
N GLY A 399 7.02 18.83 5.28
CA GLY A 399 5.87 19.22 4.49
C GLY A 399 5.26 20.54 4.97
N THR A 400 4.50 21.17 4.07
CA THR A 400 3.71 22.35 4.39
C THR A 400 2.30 22.16 3.88
N ILE A 401 1.31 22.31 4.75
CA ILE A 401 -0.10 22.17 4.45
C ILE A 401 -0.79 23.50 4.70
N THR A 402 -1.74 23.85 3.84
CA THR A 402 -2.65 24.97 4.06
C THR A 402 -4.01 24.42 4.42
N PHE A 403 -4.41 24.63 5.66
CA PHE A 403 -5.77 24.34 6.11
C PHE A 403 -6.68 25.50 5.72
N LYS A 404 -7.83 25.18 5.13
CA LYS A 404 -8.85 26.13 4.71
C LYS A 404 -10.11 25.98 5.55
#